data_5b5c35313d88dfe5c6303963a7ef245f
#
_entry.id   5b5c35313d88dfe5c6303963a7ef245f
#
_cell.length_a   1.000
_cell.length_b   1.000
_cell.length_c   1.000
_cell.angle_alpha   90.00
_cell.angle_beta   90.00
_cell.angle_gamma   90.00
#
_symmetry.space_group_name_H-M   'P 1'
#
loop_
_entity.id
_entity.type
_entity.pdbx_description
1 polymer ?
#
loop_
_entity_poly.entity_id
_entity_poly.type
_entity_poly.pdbx_seq_one_letter_code
_entity_poly.pdbx_strand_id
1 'polypeptide(L)'
;MDPSPCSLEAELAAIAEHAEPGRTAGVGVRVWGWDGRGGATLESAGREFGGITRERVRQLCERLATRIRAGADLDGGGVPAPLLRRALLAAADSAPTTAKQLARRLADAHVAARPFDPAGLLRAAEVLGHDAPFTLDVVKDVRVVLPNPPDPTADTAEVISAIVDTARAVVRRAGAARVSDVTGRVAAGLGVWVDDDLVLAVVSEPGDFVWLERRTGWFFLPSVARNAVVARVVKILAVAGEAGLADLHAGVRRDERMKEFVMPEYILGELCARVPGLVVHDDVVRLTAPAPLEDVLETTELTLVRVLREHDGTLGRHDLERLCLAEGMKRASFNNRVAYSPIVAERSPGVYGLRGGPGDGESESPADRARRESRTRGHGR
;
A
#
# COMPACT_ATOMS: atom_id res chain seq x y z
N MET A 1 13.50 -24.63 -14.87
CA MET A 1 12.18 -24.98 -15.42
C MET A 1 12.15 -24.41 -16.82
N ASP A 2 12.22 -25.28 -17.81
CA ASP A 2 12.17 -24.85 -19.21
C ASP A 2 10.80 -24.25 -19.54
N PRO A 3 10.74 -23.19 -20.35
CA PRO A 3 9.47 -22.57 -20.74
C PRO A 3 8.61 -23.62 -21.49
N SER A 4 7.30 -23.54 -21.27
CA SER A 4 6.35 -24.33 -22.04
C SER A 4 6.60 -24.14 -23.54
N PRO A 5 6.56 -25.17 -24.40
CA PRO A 5 6.88 -25.04 -25.82
C PRO A 5 5.99 -24.03 -26.58
N CYS A 6 4.95 -23.50 -25.95
CA CYS A 6 4.02 -22.52 -26.50
C CYS A 6 3.95 -21.27 -25.60
N SER A 7 5.08 -20.71 -25.19
CA SER A 7 5.14 -19.45 -24.42
C SER A 7 5.86 -18.36 -25.17
N LEU A 8 5.61 -17.12 -24.80
CA LEU A 8 6.25 -15.93 -25.37
C LEU A 8 7.78 -16.02 -25.27
N GLU A 9 8.31 -16.48 -24.12
CA GLU A 9 9.74 -16.67 -23.92
C GLU A 9 10.31 -17.69 -24.92
N ALA A 10 9.60 -18.80 -25.16
CA ALA A 10 10.02 -19.80 -26.11
C ALA A 10 9.98 -19.31 -27.56
N GLU A 11 8.94 -18.55 -27.93
CA GLU A 11 8.83 -17.92 -29.26
C GLU A 11 10.00 -16.97 -29.51
N LEU A 12 10.26 -16.04 -28.57
CA LEU A 12 11.32 -15.04 -28.71
C LEU A 12 12.73 -15.69 -28.70
N ALA A 13 12.94 -16.72 -27.88
CA ALA A 13 14.18 -17.48 -27.87
C ALA A 13 14.40 -18.23 -29.19
N ALA A 14 13.36 -18.83 -29.76
CA ALA A 14 13.42 -19.52 -31.05
C ALA A 14 13.75 -18.57 -32.19
N ILE A 15 13.19 -17.36 -32.22
CA ILE A 15 13.51 -16.32 -33.19
C ILE A 15 14.99 -15.90 -33.08
N ALA A 16 15.50 -15.70 -31.87
CA ALA A 16 16.90 -15.35 -31.66
C ALA A 16 17.84 -16.48 -32.11
N GLU A 17 17.51 -17.72 -31.77
CA GLU A 17 18.31 -18.88 -32.08
C GLU A 17 18.32 -19.18 -33.60
N HIS A 18 17.19 -18.95 -34.28
CA HIS A 18 17.10 -19.05 -35.75
C HIS A 18 17.98 -18.02 -36.45
N ALA A 19 17.99 -16.77 -35.96
CA ALA A 19 18.77 -15.67 -36.56
C ALA A 19 20.29 -15.85 -36.36
N GLU A 20 20.73 -16.25 -35.19
CA GLU A 20 22.13 -16.54 -34.90
C GLU A 20 22.28 -17.55 -33.72
N PRO A 21 22.48 -18.83 -34.03
CA PRO A 21 22.52 -19.91 -33.02
C PRO A 21 23.57 -19.73 -31.94
N GLY A 22 23.25 -20.26 -30.76
CA GLY A 22 24.20 -20.44 -29.66
C GLY A 22 24.43 -19.20 -28.78
N ARG A 23 25.68 -18.91 -28.50
CA ARG A 23 26.04 -17.88 -27.51
C ARG A 23 25.42 -16.47 -27.80
N THR A 24 25.36 -16.06 -29.07
CA THR A 24 24.84 -14.76 -29.47
C THR A 24 23.35 -14.65 -29.19
N ALA A 25 22.56 -15.67 -29.51
CA ALA A 25 21.14 -15.76 -29.18
C ALA A 25 20.93 -15.67 -27.67
N GLY A 26 21.65 -16.49 -26.89
CA GLY A 26 21.55 -16.49 -25.43
C GLY A 26 21.86 -15.12 -24.80
N VAL A 27 22.92 -14.44 -25.28
CA VAL A 27 23.27 -13.07 -24.84
C VAL A 27 22.13 -12.09 -25.15
N GLY A 28 21.59 -12.10 -26.38
CA GLY A 28 20.49 -11.22 -26.78
C GLY A 28 19.22 -11.46 -25.95
N VAL A 29 18.78 -12.69 -25.81
CA VAL A 29 17.62 -13.10 -25.02
C VAL A 29 17.76 -12.58 -23.58
N ARG A 30 18.94 -12.74 -22.98
CA ARG A 30 19.19 -12.31 -21.60
C ARG A 30 19.25 -10.79 -21.43
N VAL A 31 19.90 -10.08 -22.32
CA VAL A 31 20.00 -8.60 -22.28
C VAL A 31 18.66 -7.93 -22.55
N TRP A 32 17.88 -8.47 -23.49
CA TRP A 32 16.59 -7.90 -23.86
C TRP A 32 15.44 -8.32 -22.93
N GLY A 33 15.71 -9.24 -21.97
CA GLY A 33 14.69 -9.73 -21.03
C GLY A 33 13.67 -10.68 -21.68
N TRP A 34 14.02 -11.29 -22.81
CA TRP A 34 13.14 -12.21 -23.54
C TRP A 34 12.99 -13.57 -22.85
N ASP A 35 13.81 -13.83 -21.84
CA ASP A 35 13.70 -14.98 -20.93
C ASP A 35 12.64 -14.80 -19.82
N GLY A 36 11.93 -13.68 -19.80
CA GLY A 36 10.94 -13.32 -18.79
C GLY A 36 11.52 -12.94 -17.42
N ARG A 37 12.85 -12.84 -17.28
CA ARG A 37 13.51 -12.47 -16.00
C ARG A 37 13.79 -10.96 -15.87
N GLY A 38 13.41 -10.18 -16.89
CA GLY A 38 13.81 -8.79 -17.05
C GLY A 38 15.20 -8.66 -17.64
N GLY A 39 15.46 -7.56 -18.35
CA GLY A 39 16.72 -7.33 -19.06
C GLY A 39 17.92 -7.28 -18.13
N ALA A 40 19.00 -8.02 -18.48
CA ALA A 40 20.27 -7.94 -17.78
C ALA A 40 21.08 -6.72 -18.23
N THR A 41 21.87 -6.13 -17.34
CA THR A 41 22.87 -5.15 -17.75
C THR A 41 23.92 -5.80 -18.63
N LEU A 42 24.53 -5.03 -19.53
CA LEU A 42 25.61 -5.57 -20.41
C LEU A 42 26.77 -6.18 -19.63
N GLU A 43 27.07 -5.64 -18.45
CA GLU A 43 28.12 -6.17 -17.56
C GLU A 43 27.71 -7.49 -16.93
N SER A 44 26.47 -7.58 -16.45
CA SER A 44 25.93 -8.80 -15.84
C SER A 44 25.88 -9.93 -16.87
N ALA A 45 25.33 -9.66 -18.05
CA ALA A 45 25.31 -10.60 -19.17
C ALA A 45 26.75 -11.01 -19.59
N GLY A 46 27.68 -10.05 -19.65
CA GLY A 46 29.06 -10.36 -19.96
C GLY A 46 29.70 -11.37 -18.99
N ARG A 47 29.45 -11.22 -17.70
CA ARG A 47 29.92 -12.17 -16.67
C ARG A 47 29.25 -13.53 -16.79
N GLU A 48 27.94 -13.58 -17.03
CA GLU A 48 27.15 -14.82 -17.19
C GLU A 48 27.61 -15.63 -18.41
N PHE A 49 27.95 -14.98 -19.51
CA PHE A 49 28.35 -15.61 -20.76
C PHE A 49 29.87 -15.75 -20.94
N GLY A 50 30.61 -16.02 -19.87
CA GLY A 50 32.03 -16.40 -19.89
C GLY A 50 32.99 -15.21 -19.89
N GLY A 51 32.65 -14.12 -19.13
CA GLY A 51 33.57 -13.03 -18.85
C GLY A 51 33.87 -12.12 -20.03
N ILE A 52 32.96 -11.99 -20.98
CA ILE A 52 33.12 -11.05 -22.11
C ILE A 52 32.85 -9.61 -21.67
N THR A 53 33.53 -8.68 -22.35
CA THR A 53 33.41 -7.25 -22.04
C THR A 53 32.04 -6.69 -22.38
N ARG A 54 31.62 -5.63 -21.66
CA ARG A 54 30.39 -4.87 -21.94
C ARG A 54 30.25 -4.50 -23.41
N GLU A 55 31.35 -4.03 -24.03
CA GLU A 55 31.35 -3.65 -25.45
C GLU A 55 31.11 -4.85 -26.37
N ARG A 56 31.70 -6.02 -26.04
CA ARG A 56 31.46 -7.23 -26.81
C ARG A 56 30.00 -7.70 -26.71
N VAL A 57 29.37 -7.59 -25.53
CA VAL A 57 27.94 -7.88 -25.36
C VAL A 57 27.10 -6.96 -26.24
N ARG A 58 27.37 -5.65 -26.24
CA ARG A 58 26.67 -4.67 -27.08
C ARG A 58 26.76 -5.05 -28.55
N GLN A 59 27.95 -5.34 -29.07
CA GLN A 59 28.18 -5.75 -30.45
C GLN A 59 27.40 -7.04 -30.83
N LEU A 60 27.34 -8.02 -29.91
CA LEU A 60 26.58 -9.24 -30.15
C LEU A 60 25.08 -8.97 -30.26
N CYS A 61 24.53 -8.13 -29.38
CA CYS A 61 23.12 -7.71 -29.43
C CYS A 61 22.78 -6.93 -30.71
N GLU A 62 23.63 -6.00 -31.12
CA GLU A 62 23.43 -5.22 -32.37
C GLU A 62 23.46 -6.11 -33.60
N ARG A 63 24.44 -7.03 -33.65
CA ARG A 63 24.54 -8.01 -34.75
C ARG A 63 23.32 -8.92 -34.80
N LEU A 64 22.85 -9.43 -33.67
CA LEU A 64 21.66 -10.27 -33.60
C LEU A 64 20.42 -9.49 -34.05
N ALA A 65 20.20 -8.27 -33.57
CA ALA A 65 19.08 -7.44 -33.98
C ALA A 65 19.09 -7.16 -35.50
N THR A 66 20.28 -6.89 -36.09
CA THR A 66 20.42 -6.69 -37.52
C THR A 66 20.05 -7.96 -38.33
N ARG A 67 20.46 -9.13 -37.85
CA ARG A 67 20.11 -10.41 -38.50
C ARG A 67 18.63 -10.76 -38.43
N ILE A 68 18.02 -10.51 -37.27
CA ILE A 68 16.57 -10.70 -37.10
C ILE A 68 15.81 -9.81 -38.10
N ARG A 69 16.16 -8.52 -38.20
CA ARG A 69 15.52 -7.59 -39.14
C ARG A 69 15.75 -7.96 -40.61
N ALA A 70 16.95 -8.39 -40.96
CA ALA A 70 17.25 -8.83 -42.33
C ALA A 70 16.41 -10.07 -42.76
N GLY A 71 16.06 -10.94 -41.82
CA GLY A 71 15.15 -12.05 -42.11
C GLY A 71 13.69 -11.59 -42.27
N ALA A 72 13.30 -10.46 -41.66
CA ALA A 72 11.98 -9.86 -41.79
C ALA A 72 11.72 -9.15 -43.12
N ASP A 73 12.75 -8.54 -43.69
CA ASP A 73 12.64 -7.74 -44.93
C ASP A 73 12.34 -8.58 -46.20
N LEU A 74 12.56 -9.90 -46.14
CA LEU A 74 12.31 -10.76 -47.27
C LEU A 74 10.82 -11.00 -47.58
N ASP A 75 9.93 -10.82 -46.58
CA ASP A 75 8.49 -11.07 -46.71
C ASP A 75 7.60 -9.81 -46.53
N GLY A 76 8.18 -8.64 -46.31
CA GLY A 76 7.46 -7.33 -46.24
C GLY A 76 6.49 -7.14 -45.07
N GLY A 77 6.52 -7.98 -44.03
CA GLY A 77 5.52 -7.96 -42.97
C GLY A 77 6.02 -8.11 -41.53
N GLY A 78 7.33 -7.96 -41.29
CA GLY A 78 7.92 -8.23 -39.97
C GLY A 78 8.09 -9.72 -39.69
N VAL A 79 8.86 -10.08 -38.64
CA VAL A 79 9.04 -11.49 -38.23
C VAL A 79 7.73 -12.00 -37.64
N PRO A 80 7.19 -13.15 -38.13
CA PRO A 80 5.99 -13.75 -37.55
C PRO A 80 6.21 -14.10 -36.07
N ALA A 81 5.49 -13.40 -35.18
CA ALA A 81 5.56 -13.58 -33.72
C ALA A 81 4.13 -13.48 -33.12
N PRO A 82 3.31 -14.53 -33.27
CA PRO A 82 1.90 -14.51 -32.89
C PRO A 82 1.69 -14.31 -31.38
N LEU A 83 2.57 -14.87 -30.52
CA LEU A 83 2.46 -14.66 -29.07
C LEU A 83 2.90 -13.25 -28.67
N LEU A 84 3.94 -12.69 -29.31
CA LEU A 84 4.29 -11.28 -29.12
C LEU A 84 3.11 -10.37 -29.51
N ARG A 85 2.50 -10.59 -30.68
CA ARG A 85 1.33 -9.80 -31.10
C ARG A 85 0.19 -9.89 -30.09
N ARG A 86 -0.09 -11.10 -29.58
CA ARG A 86 -1.10 -11.33 -28.54
C ARG A 86 -0.74 -10.58 -27.24
N ALA A 87 0.55 -10.59 -26.85
CA ALA A 87 1.02 -9.88 -25.67
C ALA A 87 0.90 -8.33 -25.83
N LEU A 88 1.22 -7.80 -27.02
CA LEU A 88 1.08 -6.38 -27.32
C LEU A 88 -0.39 -5.94 -27.29
N LEU A 89 -1.32 -6.73 -27.84
CA LEU A 89 -2.76 -6.45 -27.76
C LEU A 89 -3.23 -6.47 -26.31
N ALA A 90 -2.84 -7.50 -25.53
CA ALA A 90 -3.19 -7.57 -24.12
C ALA A 90 -2.63 -6.39 -23.30
N ALA A 91 -1.46 -5.87 -23.68
CA ALA A 91 -0.90 -4.66 -23.06
C ALA A 91 -1.72 -3.42 -23.43
N ALA A 92 -2.15 -3.27 -24.67
CA ALA A 92 -3.03 -2.18 -25.11
C ALA A 92 -4.37 -2.18 -24.37
N ASP A 93 -5.02 -3.35 -24.30
CA ASP A 93 -6.31 -3.52 -23.62
C ASP A 93 -6.21 -3.30 -22.10
N SER A 94 -5.01 -3.49 -21.54
CA SER A 94 -4.77 -3.33 -20.10
C SER A 94 -4.34 -1.92 -19.69
N ALA A 95 -3.86 -1.10 -20.63
CA ALA A 95 -3.39 0.25 -20.32
C ALA A 95 -4.58 1.21 -20.05
N PRO A 96 -4.48 2.05 -19.01
CA PRO A 96 -3.36 2.23 -18.10
C PRO A 96 -3.30 1.14 -17.01
N THR A 97 -2.10 0.66 -16.68
CA THR A 97 -1.87 -0.33 -15.63
C THR A 97 -0.42 -0.23 -15.11
N THR A 98 -0.06 -1.06 -14.11
CA THR A 98 1.35 -1.13 -13.69
C THR A 98 2.11 -2.23 -14.43
N ALA A 99 3.44 -2.08 -14.52
CA ALA A 99 4.30 -3.07 -15.15
C ALA A 99 4.15 -4.45 -14.52
N LYS A 100 4.03 -4.51 -13.20
CA LYS A 100 3.86 -5.75 -12.42
C LYS A 100 2.50 -6.42 -12.68
N GLN A 101 1.44 -5.63 -12.81
CA GLN A 101 0.10 -6.16 -13.08
C GLN A 101 0.02 -6.71 -14.51
N LEU A 102 0.54 -5.98 -15.51
CA LEU A 102 0.61 -6.49 -16.88
C LEU A 102 1.42 -7.78 -16.94
N ALA A 103 2.60 -7.82 -16.30
CA ALA A 103 3.42 -9.04 -16.27
C ALA A 103 2.66 -10.26 -15.74
N ARG A 104 1.86 -10.08 -14.67
CA ARG A 104 1.01 -11.13 -14.11
C ARG A 104 -0.11 -11.53 -15.06
N ARG A 105 -0.83 -10.57 -15.64
CA ARG A 105 -1.93 -10.83 -16.59
C ARG A 105 -1.45 -11.66 -17.79
N LEU A 106 -0.25 -11.42 -18.30
CA LEU A 106 0.32 -12.21 -19.39
C LEU A 106 0.57 -13.67 -18.99
N ALA A 107 1.03 -13.90 -17.76
CA ALA A 107 1.21 -15.26 -17.23
C ALA A 107 -0.14 -15.95 -16.98
N ASP A 108 -1.09 -15.27 -16.37
CA ASP A 108 -2.44 -15.79 -16.06
C ASP A 108 -3.23 -16.12 -17.35
N ALA A 109 -3.02 -15.34 -18.42
CA ALA A 109 -3.58 -15.59 -19.75
C ALA A 109 -2.82 -16.68 -20.56
N HIS A 110 -1.83 -17.32 -19.96
CA HIS A 110 -0.96 -18.32 -20.62
C HIS A 110 -0.28 -17.80 -21.91
N VAL A 111 -0.04 -16.51 -22.03
CA VAL A 111 0.77 -15.90 -23.08
C VAL A 111 2.25 -16.06 -22.76
N ALA A 112 2.62 -15.86 -21.50
CA ALA A 112 3.96 -16.09 -20.99
C ALA A 112 3.97 -17.23 -19.97
N ALA A 113 5.09 -17.94 -19.83
CA ALA A 113 5.24 -19.04 -18.87
C ALA A 113 5.39 -18.55 -17.43
N ARG A 114 5.74 -17.26 -17.25
CA ARG A 114 5.91 -16.57 -15.97
C ARG A 114 5.59 -15.08 -16.15
N PRO A 115 5.50 -14.27 -15.06
CA PRO A 115 5.38 -12.83 -15.20
C PRO A 115 6.48 -12.26 -16.10
N PHE A 116 6.08 -11.67 -17.23
CA PHE A 116 6.99 -11.16 -18.26
C PHE A 116 7.12 -9.65 -18.17
N ASP A 117 8.34 -9.13 -18.00
CA ASP A 117 8.59 -7.69 -17.85
C ASP A 117 8.19 -6.95 -19.15
N PRO A 118 7.30 -5.93 -19.07
CA PRO A 118 6.87 -5.16 -20.23
C PRO A 118 8.01 -4.46 -21.01
N ALA A 119 9.15 -4.17 -20.37
CA ALA A 119 10.31 -3.65 -21.07
C ALA A 119 10.85 -4.63 -22.12
N GLY A 120 10.77 -5.94 -21.81
CA GLY A 120 11.11 -7.01 -22.76
C GLY A 120 10.16 -7.04 -23.95
N LEU A 121 8.85 -6.72 -23.75
CA LEU A 121 7.88 -6.60 -24.86
C LEU A 121 8.20 -5.44 -25.77
N LEU A 122 8.48 -4.25 -25.20
CA LEU A 122 8.86 -3.08 -26.00
C LEU A 122 10.12 -3.36 -26.81
N ARG A 123 11.09 -4.01 -26.18
CA ARG A 123 12.32 -4.38 -26.90
C ARG A 123 12.08 -5.43 -27.97
N ALA A 124 11.16 -6.38 -27.75
CA ALA A 124 10.79 -7.36 -28.78
C ALA A 124 10.07 -6.68 -29.95
N ALA A 125 9.10 -5.80 -29.68
CA ALA A 125 8.43 -5.03 -30.72
C ALA A 125 9.43 -4.24 -31.57
N GLU A 126 10.34 -3.50 -30.94
CA GLU A 126 11.39 -2.71 -31.62
C GLU A 126 12.30 -3.59 -32.49
N VAL A 127 12.78 -4.73 -31.97
CA VAL A 127 13.71 -5.59 -32.69
C VAL A 127 13.04 -6.30 -33.87
N LEU A 128 11.76 -6.73 -33.68
CA LEU A 128 11.01 -7.47 -34.68
C LEU A 128 10.23 -6.55 -35.66
N GLY A 129 10.25 -5.25 -35.48
CA GLY A 129 9.59 -4.29 -36.38
C GLY A 129 8.09 -4.19 -36.18
N HIS A 130 7.58 -4.46 -34.97
CA HIS A 130 6.18 -4.27 -34.61
C HIS A 130 5.97 -2.92 -33.92
N ASP A 131 4.83 -2.28 -34.17
CA ASP A 131 4.41 -1.12 -33.41
C ASP A 131 4.04 -1.49 -31.98
N ALA A 132 4.53 -0.72 -31.01
CA ALA A 132 4.19 -0.88 -29.62
C ALA A 132 3.00 0.02 -29.28
N PRO A 133 1.83 -0.55 -28.90
CA PRO A 133 0.63 0.23 -28.58
C PRO A 133 0.65 0.81 -27.15
N PHE A 134 1.79 0.75 -26.48
CA PHE A 134 1.98 1.27 -25.14
C PHE A 134 3.40 1.81 -24.95
N THR A 135 3.58 2.62 -23.91
CA THR A 135 4.87 3.10 -23.41
C THR A 135 5.06 2.69 -21.95
N LEU A 136 6.30 2.72 -21.48
CA LEU A 136 6.63 2.56 -20.05
C LEU A 136 7.16 3.87 -19.50
N ASP A 137 6.65 4.26 -18.33
CA ASP A 137 7.11 5.42 -17.59
C ASP A 137 7.24 5.09 -16.10
N VAL A 138 7.79 6.01 -15.32
CA VAL A 138 7.91 5.93 -13.87
C VAL A 138 7.26 7.15 -13.25
N VAL A 139 6.14 6.94 -12.58
CA VAL A 139 5.39 7.99 -11.88
C VAL A 139 5.41 7.71 -10.38
N LYS A 140 5.99 8.59 -9.57
CA LYS A 140 6.08 8.42 -8.10
C LYS A 140 6.64 7.06 -7.69
N ASP A 141 7.72 6.62 -8.34
CA ASP A 141 8.37 5.31 -8.13
C ASP A 141 7.54 4.09 -8.57
N VAL A 142 6.40 4.30 -9.22
CA VAL A 142 5.57 3.25 -9.80
C VAL A 142 5.90 3.12 -11.29
N ARG A 143 6.28 1.91 -11.74
CA ARG A 143 6.46 1.60 -13.16
C ARG A 143 5.10 1.37 -13.80
N VAL A 144 4.76 2.22 -14.76
CA VAL A 144 3.44 2.25 -15.38
C VAL A 144 3.49 1.95 -16.86
N VAL A 145 2.47 1.29 -17.35
CA VAL A 145 2.18 1.02 -18.76
C VAL A 145 1.10 2.01 -19.19
N LEU A 146 1.44 2.91 -20.10
CA LEU A 146 0.57 3.95 -20.60
C LEU A 146 0.18 3.65 -22.06
N PRO A 147 -1.03 4.03 -22.51
CA PRO A 147 -1.44 3.84 -23.89
C PRO A 147 -0.56 4.67 -24.85
N ASN A 148 -0.34 4.14 -26.05
CA ASN A 148 0.34 4.82 -27.12
C ASN A 148 -0.46 4.68 -28.43
N PRO A 149 -1.06 5.76 -28.99
CA PRO A 149 -0.94 7.15 -28.54
C PRO A 149 -1.61 7.43 -27.19
N PRO A 150 -1.18 8.47 -26.46
CA PRO A 150 -1.78 8.85 -25.18
C PRO A 150 -3.25 9.25 -25.36
N ASP A 151 -4.09 8.98 -24.34
CA ASP A 151 -5.48 9.42 -24.33
C ASP A 151 -5.53 10.96 -24.24
N PRO A 152 -6.12 11.64 -25.22
CA PRO A 152 -6.21 13.10 -25.21
C PRO A 152 -7.18 13.64 -24.15
N THR A 153 -8.00 12.80 -23.54
CA THR A 153 -9.06 13.21 -22.59
C THR A 153 -8.62 13.14 -21.12
N ALA A 154 -7.53 12.45 -20.81
CA ALA A 154 -7.03 12.31 -19.44
C ALA A 154 -5.50 12.21 -19.42
N ASP A 155 -4.85 13.03 -18.60
CA ASP A 155 -3.44 12.82 -18.26
C ASP A 155 -3.32 11.63 -17.29
N THR A 156 -3.06 10.46 -17.87
CA THR A 156 -2.95 9.21 -17.10
C THR A 156 -1.83 9.27 -16.06
N ALA A 157 -0.74 10.00 -16.33
CA ALA A 157 0.33 10.17 -15.35
C ALA A 157 -0.12 11.02 -14.15
N GLU A 158 -0.95 12.04 -14.39
CA GLU A 158 -1.58 12.83 -13.34
C GLU A 158 -2.52 11.98 -12.48
N VAL A 159 -3.36 11.13 -13.10
CA VAL A 159 -4.24 10.20 -12.37
C VAL A 159 -3.44 9.27 -11.47
N ILE A 160 -2.38 8.64 -11.96
CA ILE A 160 -1.52 7.74 -11.19
C ILE A 160 -0.83 8.49 -10.03
N SER A 161 -0.31 9.69 -10.30
CA SER A 161 0.27 10.55 -9.26
C SER A 161 -0.75 10.87 -8.16
N ALA A 162 -1.97 11.24 -8.54
CA ALA A 162 -3.07 11.53 -7.61
C ALA A 162 -3.47 10.30 -6.78
N ILE A 163 -3.48 9.08 -7.36
CA ILE A 163 -3.72 7.83 -6.63
C ILE A 163 -2.68 7.64 -5.53
N VAL A 164 -1.38 7.74 -5.85
CA VAL A 164 -0.30 7.57 -4.88
C VAL A 164 -0.38 8.60 -3.76
N ASP A 165 -0.55 9.88 -4.11
CA ASP A 165 -0.59 10.97 -3.14
C ASP A 165 -1.83 10.87 -2.24
N THR A 166 -3.01 10.55 -2.82
CA THR A 166 -4.26 10.37 -2.07
C THR A 166 -4.17 9.19 -1.11
N ALA A 167 -3.70 8.02 -1.58
CA ALA A 167 -3.56 6.84 -0.74
C ALA A 167 -2.62 7.11 0.45
N ARG A 168 -1.46 7.70 0.21
CA ARG A 168 -0.50 8.09 1.27
C ARG A 168 -1.09 9.12 2.24
N ALA A 169 -1.82 10.10 1.74
CA ALA A 169 -2.47 11.13 2.58
C ALA A 169 -3.57 10.52 3.47
N VAL A 170 -4.40 9.63 2.93
CA VAL A 170 -5.44 8.94 3.68
C VAL A 170 -4.82 8.02 4.75
N VAL A 171 -3.83 7.20 4.40
CA VAL A 171 -3.14 6.33 5.37
C VAL A 171 -2.47 7.15 6.47
N ARG A 172 -1.80 8.26 6.14
CA ARG A 172 -1.19 9.15 7.14
C ARG A 172 -2.21 9.73 8.11
N ARG A 173 -3.37 10.16 7.63
CA ARG A 173 -4.41 10.81 8.44
C ARG A 173 -5.30 9.81 9.16
N ALA A 174 -5.78 8.77 8.45
CA ALA A 174 -6.79 7.83 8.93
C ALA A 174 -6.25 6.46 9.36
N GLY A 175 -4.92 6.27 9.29
CA GLY A 175 -4.27 5.03 9.73
C GLY A 175 -4.18 3.96 8.64
N ALA A 176 -5.26 3.75 7.92
CA ALA A 176 -5.41 2.86 6.78
C ALA A 176 -6.30 3.52 5.73
N ALA A 177 -6.37 2.93 4.53
CA ALA A 177 -7.23 3.40 3.46
C ALA A 177 -8.10 2.26 2.91
N ARG A 178 -9.24 2.60 2.32
CA ARG A 178 -10.04 1.69 1.51
C ARG A 178 -9.80 1.99 0.03
N VAL A 179 -9.71 0.97 -0.80
CA VAL A 179 -9.53 1.14 -2.25
C VAL A 179 -10.60 2.09 -2.81
N SER A 180 -11.88 1.81 -2.55
CA SER A 180 -13.00 2.63 -3.03
C SER A 180 -12.99 4.09 -2.52
N ASP A 181 -12.45 4.34 -1.33
CA ASP A 181 -12.34 5.71 -0.80
C ASP A 181 -11.25 6.50 -1.53
N VAL A 182 -10.14 5.83 -1.89
CA VAL A 182 -9.08 6.44 -2.73
C VAL A 182 -9.63 6.71 -4.12
N THR A 183 -10.29 5.72 -4.75
CA THR A 183 -10.94 5.86 -6.06
C THR A 183 -11.88 7.06 -6.09
N GLY A 184 -12.83 7.13 -5.14
CA GLY A 184 -13.81 8.22 -5.08
C GLY A 184 -13.17 9.61 -4.89
N ARG A 185 -12.11 9.71 -4.07
CA ARG A 185 -11.40 10.98 -3.84
C ARG A 185 -10.62 11.43 -5.07
N VAL A 186 -9.93 10.52 -5.75
CA VAL A 186 -9.19 10.83 -6.98
C VAL A 186 -10.16 11.23 -8.09
N ALA A 187 -11.23 10.45 -8.30
CA ALA A 187 -12.25 10.75 -9.28
C ALA A 187 -12.89 12.14 -9.06
N ALA A 188 -13.25 12.45 -7.80
CA ALA A 188 -13.83 13.75 -7.44
C ALA A 188 -12.84 14.92 -7.62
N GLY A 189 -11.55 14.69 -7.30
CA GLY A 189 -10.51 15.72 -7.40
C GLY A 189 -10.13 16.10 -8.83
N LEU A 190 -10.09 15.11 -9.73
CA LEU A 190 -9.70 15.30 -11.13
C LEU A 190 -10.89 15.41 -12.10
N GLY A 191 -12.10 15.08 -11.66
CA GLY A 191 -13.29 15.06 -12.52
C GLY A 191 -13.27 13.93 -13.57
N VAL A 192 -12.52 12.85 -13.33
CA VAL A 192 -12.36 11.71 -14.23
C VAL A 192 -12.85 10.43 -13.58
N TRP A 193 -13.24 9.45 -14.40
CA TRP A 193 -13.51 8.11 -13.91
C TRP A 193 -12.20 7.36 -13.59
N VAL A 194 -12.15 6.67 -12.44
CA VAL A 194 -11.02 5.87 -12.00
C VAL A 194 -11.53 4.51 -11.56
N ASP A 195 -10.82 3.44 -11.95
CA ASP A 195 -11.16 2.07 -11.59
C ASP A 195 -10.46 1.64 -10.29
N ASP A 196 -11.15 0.88 -9.45
CA ASP A 196 -10.61 0.27 -8.23
C ASP A 196 -9.42 -0.65 -8.54
N ASP A 197 -9.44 -1.38 -9.67
CA ASP A 197 -8.36 -2.26 -10.10
C ASP A 197 -7.08 -1.45 -10.43
N LEU A 198 -7.22 -0.27 -11.05
CA LEU A 198 -6.09 0.62 -11.29
C LEU A 198 -5.52 1.16 -9.98
N VAL A 199 -6.39 1.62 -9.06
CA VAL A 199 -5.95 2.09 -7.74
C VAL A 199 -5.18 0.99 -7.02
N LEU A 200 -5.73 -0.23 -6.97
CA LEU A 200 -5.09 -1.38 -6.33
C LEU A 200 -3.74 -1.71 -6.98
N ALA A 201 -3.68 -1.71 -8.31
CA ALA A 201 -2.44 -1.95 -9.04
C ALA A 201 -1.35 -0.95 -8.64
N VAL A 202 -1.69 0.35 -8.66
CA VAL A 202 -0.76 1.44 -8.38
C VAL A 202 -0.27 1.39 -6.92
N VAL A 203 -1.17 1.25 -5.93
CA VAL A 203 -0.76 1.24 -4.52
C VAL A 203 0.00 -0.01 -4.10
N SER A 204 -0.17 -1.14 -4.81
CA SER A 204 0.52 -2.40 -4.51
C SER A 204 1.86 -2.57 -5.25
N GLU A 205 2.19 -1.70 -6.18
CA GLU A 205 3.43 -1.79 -6.98
C GLU A 205 4.71 -1.63 -6.14
N PRO A 206 4.82 -0.64 -5.20
CA PRO A 206 6.04 -0.40 -4.45
C PRO A 206 6.46 -1.54 -3.50
N GLY A 207 5.58 -2.51 -3.24
CA GLY A 207 5.91 -3.69 -2.42
C GLY A 207 5.72 -3.51 -0.91
N ASP A 208 5.37 -2.32 -0.44
CA ASP A 208 5.05 -2.02 0.96
C ASP A 208 3.53 -2.07 1.27
N PHE A 209 2.76 -2.59 0.34
CA PHE A 209 1.31 -2.75 0.46
C PHE A 209 0.95 -3.95 1.33
N VAL A 210 0.09 -3.72 2.33
CA VAL A 210 -0.41 -4.75 3.24
C VAL A 210 -1.94 -4.71 3.31
N TRP A 211 -2.60 -5.82 2.96
CA TRP A 211 -4.02 -5.98 3.22
C TRP A 211 -4.30 -6.07 4.72
N LEU A 212 -5.23 -5.25 5.20
CA LEU A 212 -5.87 -5.44 6.49
C LEU A 212 -7.10 -6.34 6.35
N GLU A 213 -7.93 -6.07 5.34
CA GLU A 213 -9.10 -6.90 5.03
C GLU A 213 -9.45 -6.78 3.53
N ARG A 214 -9.38 -7.93 2.82
CA ARG A 214 -9.55 -7.96 1.36
C ARG A 214 -10.99 -7.76 0.89
N ARG A 215 -11.97 -8.29 1.62
CA ARG A 215 -13.38 -8.23 1.20
C ARG A 215 -13.92 -6.81 1.12
N THR A 216 -13.52 -5.98 2.05
CA THR A 216 -13.94 -4.58 2.14
C THR A 216 -12.92 -3.61 1.57
N GLY A 217 -11.77 -4.13 1.10
CA GLY A 217 -10.75 -3.35 0.42
C GLY A 217 -9.88 -2.49 1.35
N TRP A 218 -9.77 -2.80 2.65
CA TRP A 218 -8.90 -2.09 3.57
C TRP A 218 -7.44 -2.50 3.43
N PHE A 219 -6.57 -1.51 3.32
CA PHE A 219 -5.12 -1.70 3.21
C PHE A 219 -4.32 -0.69 4.03
N PHE A 220 -3.07 -1.01 4.25
CA PHE A 220 -2.10 -0.21 4.97
C PHE A 220 -0.79 -0.11 4.18
N LEU A 221 -0.09 1.00 4.30
CA LEU A 221 1.22 1.28 3.70
C LEU A 221 2.24 1.54 4.81
N PRO A 222 3.03 0.53 5.21
CA PRO A 222 4.02 0.64 6.29
C PRO A 222 5.05 1.76 6.11
N SER A 223 5.42 2.09 4.88
CA SER A 223 6.38 3.16 4.57
C SER A 223 5.85 4.57 4.85
N VAL A 224 4.54 4.74 5.06
CA VAL A 224 3.95 6.04 5.36
C VAL A 224 4.27 6.44 6.79
N ALA A 225 5.26 7.33 6.93
CA ALA A 225 5.65 7.89 8.21
C ALA A 225 4.54 8.75 8.84
N ARG A 226 4.58 8.89 10.18
CA ARG A 226 3.67 9.77 10.96
C ARG A 226 2.20 9.40 10.81
N ASN A 227 1.87 8.11 10.89
CA ASN A 227 0.50 7.63 10.92
C ASN A 227 -0.22 8.18 12.17
N ALA A 228 -1.23 9.00 11.93
CA ALA A 228 -1.90 9.74 13.00
C ALA A 228 -2.70 8.84 13.95
N VAL A 229 -3.26 7.73 13.46
CA VAL A 229 -3.99 6.75 14.27
C VAL A 229 -3.03 5.97 15.15
N VAL A 230 -1.94 5.46 14.57
CA VAL A 230 -0.90 4.73 15.31
C VAL A 230 -0.31 5.60 16.42
N ALA A 231 -0.04 6.89 16.14
CA ALA A 231 0.48 7.81 17.15
C ALA A 231 -0.49 7.96 18.34
N ARG A 232 -1.81 7.95 18.11
CA ARG A 232 -2.81 8.04 19.19
C ARG A 232 -2.91 6.72 19.97
N VAL A 233 -2.88 5.59 19.27
CA VAL A 233 -2.83 4.27 19.91
C VAL A 233 -1.61 4.18 20.83
N VAL A 234 -0.43 4.57 20.35
CA VAL A 234 0.80 4.58 21.15
C VAL A 234 0.68 5.51 22.37
N LYS A 235 0.07 6.71 22.23
CA LYS A 235 -0.20 7.62 23.38
C LYS A 235 -1.07 6.94 24.45
N ILE A 236 -2.15 6.27 24.04
CA ILE A 236 -3.05 5.60 24.97
C ILE A 236 -2.28 4.47 25.67
N LEU A 237 -1.59 3.63 24.93
CA LEU A 237 -0.86 2.49 25.46
C LEU A 237 0.33 2.88 26.35
N ALA A 238 1.01 3.99 26.08
CA ALA A 238 2.08 4.52 26.93
C ALA A 238 1.56 4.91 28.32
N VAL A 239 0.31 5.38 28.40
CA VAL A 239 -0.33 5.75 29.67
C VAL A 239 -0.95 4.55 30.38
N ALA A 240 -1.63 3.69 29.62
CA ALA A 240 -2.43 2.57 30.12
C ALA A 240 -1.63 1.28 30.35
N GLY A 241 -0.51 1.09 29.62
CA GLY A 241 0.20 -0.17 29.50
C GLY A 241 -0.43 -1.09 28.45
N GLU A 242 -1.72 -1.38 28.63
CA GLU A 242 -2.54 -2.13 27.68
C GLU A 242 -3.96 -1.54 27.60
N ALA A 243 -4.67 -1.81 26.51
CA ALA A 243 -6.06 -1.36 26.36
C ALA A 243 -6.82 -2.26 25.37
N GLY A 244 -8.12 -2.42 25.61
CA GLY A 244 -9.02 -3.11 24.69
C GLY A 244 -9.22 -2.33 23.39
N LEU A 245 -9.53 -3.03 22.29
CA LEU A 245 -9.75 -2.40 20.97
C LEU A 245 -10.87 -1.37 21.00
N ALA A 246 -11.97 -1.63 21.72
CA ALA A 246 -13.07 -0.70 21.88
C ALA A 246 -12.62 0.62 22.51
N ASP A 247 -11.78 0.55 23.55
CA ASP A 247 -11.23 1.72 24.23
C ASP A 247 -10.26 2.49 23.34
N LEU A 248 -9.39 1.78 22.63
CA LEU A 248 -8.49 2.41 21.67
C LEU A 248 -9.28 3.13 20.56
N HIS A 249 -10.29 2.48 20.00
CA HIS A 249 -11.15 3.05 18.98
C HIS A 249 -11.88 4.31 19.49
N ALA A 250 -12.46 4.25 20.68
CA ALA A 250 -13.11 5.39 21.32
C ALA A 250 -12.12 6.52 21.61
N GLY A 251 -10.89 6.19 22.06
CA GLY A 251 -9.83 7.16 22.30
C GLY A 251 -9.35 7.87 21.02
N VAL A 252 -9.15 7.12 19.94
CA VAL A 252 -8.79 7.70 18.63
C VAL A 252 -9.86 8.66 18.13
N ARG A 253 -11.14 8.28 18.21
CA ARG A 253 -12.28 9.11 17.78
C ARG A 253 -12.48 10.38 18.62
N ARG A 254 -11.96 10.41 19.84
CA ARG A 254 -12.07 11.58 20.71
C ARG A 254 -11.26 12.78 20.20
N ASP A 255 -10.16 12.56 19.46
CA ASP A 255 -9.37 13.65 18.90
C ASP A 255 -10.19 14.41 17.86
N GLU A 256 -10.21 15.75 17.97
CA GLU A 256 -10.96 16.63 17.06
C GLU A 256 -10.59 16.40 15.59
N ARG A 257 -9.31 16.10 15.31
CA ARG A 257 -8.81 15.83 13.97
C ARG A 257 -9.28 14.47 13.41
N MET A 258 -9.91 13.65 14.27
CA MET A 258 -10.45 12.32 13.92
C MET A 258 -11.99 12.31 13.86
N LYS A 259 -12.67 13.46 13.78
CA LYS A 259 -14.15 13.52 13.67
C LYS A 259 -14.70 12.72 12.50
N GLU A 260 -13.96 12.63 11.40
CA GLU A 260 -14.31 11.85 10.21
C GLU A 260 -13.68 10.44 10.21
N PHE A 261 -13.20 9.96 11.38
CA PHE A 261 -12.62 8.63 11.49
C PHE A 261 -13.71 7.56 11.37
N VAL A 262 -13.66 6.82 10.27
CA VAL A 262 -14.67 5.81 9.90
C VAL A 262 -14.14 4.37 9.93
N MET A 263 -12.86 4.18 10.31
CA MET A 263 -12.26 2.85 10.39
C MET A 263 -13.02 2.02 11.42
N PRO A 264 -13.50 0.82 11.06
CA PRO A 264 -14.12 -0.10 12.02
C PRO A 264 -13.13 -0.58 13.08
N GLU A 265 -13.64 -0.93 14.25
CA GLU A 265 -12.81 -1.40 15.38
C GLU A 265 -11.96 -2.63 15.02
N TYR A 266 -12.55 -3.63 14.33
CA TYR A 266 -11.81 -4.81 13.89
C TYR A 266 -10.67 -4.48 12.90
N ILE A 267 -10.84 -3.45 12.06
CA ILE A 267 -9.74 -2.98 11.16
C ILE A 267 -8.64 -2.28 11.96
N LEU A 268 -9.01 -1.56 13.03
CA LEU A 268 -8.00 -1.01 13.94
C LEU A 268 -7.18 -2.13 14.59
N GLY A 269 -7.82 -3.24 15.00
CA GLY A 269 -7.13 -4.43 15.50
C GLY A 269 -6.17 -5.02 14.47
N GLU A 270 -6.62 -5.18 13.23
CA GLU A 270 -5.79 -5.65 12.12
C GLU A 270 -4.60 -4.71 11.81
N LEU A 271 -4.82 -3.39 11.91
CA LEU A 271 -3.75 -2.40 11.78
C LEU A 271 -2.73 -2.55 12.92
N CYS A 272 -3.19 -2.60 14.18
CA CYS A 272 -2.32 -2.77 15.34
C CYS A 272 -1.47 -4.04 15.26
N ALA A 273 -2.05 -5.15 14.78
CA ALA A 273 -1.33 -6.42 14.62
C ALA A 273 -0.20 -6.37 13.56
N ARG A 274 -0.20 -5.37 12.67
CA ARG A 274 0.81 -5.20 11.61
C ARG A 274 1.80 -4.06 11.86
N VAL A 275 1.55 -3.25 12.88
CA VAL A 275 2.45 -2.15 13.27
C VAL A 275 3.58 -2.70 14.16
N PRO A 276 4.85 -2.54 13.77
CA PRO A 276 5.98 -2.91 14.62
C PRO A 276 5.90 -2.21 15.99
N GLY A 277 6.16 -2.95 17.05
CA GLY A 277 6.11 -2.42 18.41
C GLY A 277 4.76 -2.57 19.11
N LEU A 278 3.72 -3.08 18.42
CA LEU A 278 2.44 -3.42 19.00
C LEU A 278 2.22 -4.95 19.01
N VAL A 279 1.50 -5.44 20.00
CA VAL A 279 1.04 -6.84 20.10
C VAL A 279 -0.45 -6.83 20.39
N VAL A 280 -1.20 -7.64 19.65
CA VAL A 280 -2.64 -7.82 19.83
C VAL A 280 -2.90 -9.26 20.29
N HIS A 281 -3.63 -9.43 21.39
CA HIS A 281 -4.06 -10.72 21.90
C HIS A 281 -5.45 -10.57 22.54
N ASP A 282 -6.41 -11.38 22.11
CA ASP A 282 -7.79 -11.40 22.63
C ASP A 282 -8.43 -10.00 22.73
N ASP A 283 -8.33 -9.22 21.62
CA ASP A 283 -8.82 -7.84 21.52
C ASP A 283 -8.14 -6.82 22.47
N VAL A 284 -7.06 -7.21 23.14
CA VAL A 284 -6.22 -6.33 23.95
C VAL A 284 -4.94 -6.02 23.19
N VAL A 285 -4.57 -4.74 23.17
CA VAL A 285 -3.34 -4.24 22.53
C VAL A 285 -2.39 -3.73 23.60
N ARG A 286 -1.09 -4.03 23.42
CA ARG A 286 0.00 -3.53 24.26
C ARG A 286 1.23 -3.16 23.45
N LEU A 287 2.09 -2.34 24.03
CA LEU A 287 3.42 -2.07 23.48
C LEU A 287 4.35 -3.26 23.77
N THR A 288 5.23 -3.60 22.81
CA THR A 288 6.28 -4.63 23.01
C THR A 288 7.35 -4.20 24.03
N ALA A 289 7.56 -2.89 24.15
CA ALA A 289 8.43 -2.27 25.14
C ALA A 289 7.79 -0.97 25.66
N PRO A 290 7.94 -0.65 26.95
CA PRO A 290 7.44 0.61 27.50
C PRO A 290 8.00 1.83 26.73
N ALA A 291 7.14 2.77 26.39
CA ALA A 291 7.53 4.04 25.80
C ALA A 291 7.59 5.11 26.90
N PRO A 292 8.72 5.88 27.04
CA PRO A 292 8.76 7.00 27.96
C PRO A 292 7.64 7.99 27.64
N LEU A 293 6.93 8.47 28.67
CA LEU A 293 5.80 9.38 28.49
C LEU A 293 6.23 10.69 27.84
N GLU A 294 7.43 11.16 28.17
CA GLU A 294 8.01 12.42 27.69
C GLU A 294 8.26 12.40 26.16
N ASP A 295 8.51 11.21 25.59
CA ASP A 295 8.75 11.04 24.15
C ASP A 295 7.44 10.99 23.33
N VAL A 296 6.32 10.65 24.00
CA VAL A 296 5.05 10.37 23.35
C VAL A 296 4.00 11.43 23.61
N LEU A 297 3.99 12.03 24.82
CA LEU A 297 2.98 13.00 25.27
C LEU A 297 3.48 14.42 25.17
N GLU A 298 2.57 15.35 24.92
CA GLU A 298 2.86 16.77 25.03
C GLU A 298 2.86 17.20 26.50
N THR A 299 3.58 18.28 26.83
CA THR A 299 3.70 18.79 28.21
C THR A 299 2.36 18.93 28.93
N THR A 300 1.31 19.38 28.22
CA THR A 300 -0.03 19.51 28.81
C THR A 300 -0.71 18.14 29.07
N GLU A 301 -0.42 17.12 28.28
CA GLU A 301 -0.87 15.75 28.51
C GLU A 301 -0.12 15.13 29.69
N LEU A 302 1.19 15.38 29.81
CA LEU A 302 1.99 14.94 30.97
C LEU A 302 1.46 15.50 32.28
N THR A 303 1.09 16.79 32.31
CA THR A 303 0.48 17.42 33.49
C THR A 303 -0.84 16.71 33.85
N LEU A 304 -1.71 16.41 32.88
CA LEU A 304 -2.97 15.69 33.14
C LEU A 304 -2.72 14.29 33.69
N VAL A 305 -1.77 13.55 33.11
CA VAL A 305 -1.41 12.19 33.57
C VAL A 305 -0.90 12.25 35.01
N ARG A 306 -0.02 13.18 35.34
CA ARG A 306 0.52 13.34 36.68
C ARG A 306 -0.58 13.67 37.70
N VAL A 307 -1.38 14.69 37.44
CA VAL A 307 -2.47 15.12 38.34
C VAL A 307 -3.48 13.96 38.57
N LEU A 308 -3.89 13.27 37.53
CA LEU A 308 -4.81 12.15 37.67
C LEU A 308 -4.20 10.98 38.45
N ARG A 309 -2.92 10.64 38.20
CA ARG A 309 -2.25 9.55 38.95
C ARG A 309 -2.04 9.84 40.42
N GLU A 310 -1.81 11.10 40.78
CA GLU A 310 -1.69 11.55 42.17
C GLU A 310 -3.02 11.55 42.95
N HIS A 311 -4.16 11.40 42.23
CA HIS A 311 -5.50 11.47 42.80
C HIS A 311 -6.36 10.26 42.41
N ASP A 312 -5.84 9.06 42.65
CA ASP A 312 -6.55 7.76 42.46
C ASP A 312 -7.08 7.54 41.04
N GLY A 313 -6.48 8.21 40.03
CA GLY A 313 -6.76 8.00 38.61
C GLY A 313 -8.02 8.69 38.08
N THR A 314 -8.87 9.27 38.92
CA THR A 314 -10.12 9.94 38.51
C THR A 314 -10.39 11.21 39.32
N LEU A 315 -10.90 12.25 38.66
CA LEU A 315 -11.26 13.54 39.30
C LEU A 315 -12.50 14.15 38.65
N GLY A 316 -13.28 14.85 39.45
CA GLY A 316 -14.31 15.76 38.96
C GLY A 316 -13.69 16.90 38.13
N ARG A 317 -14.41 17.37 37.10
CA ARG A 317 -13.92 18.42 36.18
C ARG A 317 -13.37 19.64 36.88
N HIS A 318 -14.07 20.12 37.93
CA HIS A 318 -13.70 21.34 38.67
C HIS A 318 -12.36 21.15 39.40
N ASP A 319 -12.17 20.04 40.09
CA ASP A 319 -10.94 19.76 40.82
C ASP A 319 -9.77 19.50 39.89
N LEU A 320 -10.01 18.75 38.81
CA LEU A 320 -9.01 18.50 37.76
C LEU A 320 -8.54 19.84 37.12
N GLU A 321 -9.49 20.75 36.82
CA GLU A 321 -9.17 22.06 36.30
C GLU A 321 -8.30 22.85 37.30
N ARG A 322 -8.76 22.96 38.54
CA ARG A 322 -8.06 23.69 39.59
C ARG A 322 -6.61 23.21 39.78
N LEU A 323 -6.41 21.89 39.84
CA LEU A 323 -5.09 21.28 40.03
C LEU A 323 -4.20 21.50 38.80
N CYS A 324 -4.70 21.30 37.58
CA CYS A 324 -3.92 21.53 36.36
C CYS A 324 -3.52 23.01 36.17
N LEU A 325 -4.39 23.94 36.56
CA LEU A 325 -4.07 25.37 36.53
C LEU A 325 -3.00 25.74 37.58
N ALA A 326 -3.04 25.12 38.75
CA ALA A 326 -2.01 25.29 39.78
C ALA A 326 -0.64 24.82 39.32
N GLU A 327 -0.58 23.81 38.44
CA GLU A 327 0.62 23.30 37.76
C GLU A 327 1.05 24.19 36.56
N GLY A 328 0.43 25.33 36.34
CA GLY A 328 0.77 26.27 35.28
C GLY A 328 0.11 26.02 33.92
N MET A 329 -0.82 25.09 33.83
CA MET A 329 -1.58 24.86 32.58
C MET A 329 -2.53 26.01 32.32
N LYS A 330 -2.61 26.52 31.08
CA LYS A 330 -3.61 27.54 30.71
C LYS A 330 -5.00 26.91 30.60
N ARG A 331 -6.05 27.63 31.04
CA ARG A 331 -7.45 27.18 30.99
C ARG A 331 -7.89 26.73 29.60
N ALA A 332 -7.50 27.45 28.55
CA ALA A 332 -7.81 27.05 27.16
C ALA A 332 -7.18 25.73 26.79
N SER A 333 -5.92 25.47 27.18
CA SER A 333 -5.22 24.20 26.98
C SER A 333 -5.90 23.07 27.76
N PHE A 334 -6.28 23.30 29.00
CA PHE A 334 -7.03 22.36 29.82
C PHE A 334 -8.34 21.94 29.14
N ASN A 335 -9.17 22.90 28.73
CA ASN A 335 -10.44 22.65 28.08
C ASN A 335 -10.25 21.81 26.79
N ASN A 336 -9.25 22.16 25.97
CA ASN A 336 -8.94 21.43 24.76
C ASN A 336 -8.49 19.98 25.06
N ARG A 337 -7.60 19.79 26.04
CA ARG A 337 -7.11 18.45 26.40
C ARG A 337 -8.20 17.57 27.00
N VAL A 338 -9.00 18.10 27.91
CA VAL A 338 -10.11 17.35 28.49
C VAL A 338 -11.15 16.96 27.44
N ALA A 339 -11.39 17.82 26.45
CA ALA A 339 -12.35 17.55 25.38
C ALA A 339 -11.82 16.54 24.33
N TYR A 340 -10.54 16.64 23.94
CA TYR A 340 -10.05 16.02 22.72
C TYR A 340 -8.82 15.09 22.89
N SER A 341 -8.19 15.04 24.07
CA SER A 341 -7.04 14.15 24.23
C SER A 341 -7.47 12.68 24.20
N PRO A 342 -6.77 11.82 23.42
CA PRO A 342 -7.10 10.41 23.30
C PRO A 342 -6.87 9.61 24.60
N ILE A 343 -6.02 10.13 25.49
CA ILE A 343 -5.68 9.44 26.77
C ILE A 343 -6.68 9.71 27.88
N VAL A 344 -7.63 10.64 27.69
CA VAL A 344 -8.63 11.01 28.69
C VAL A 344 -9.96 10.34 28.36
N ALA A 345 -10.64 9.77 29.38
CA ALA A 345 -11.99 9.27 29.29
C ALA A 345 -12.90 9.96 30.32
N GLU A 346 -14.15 10.21 29.97
CA GLU A 346 -15.18 10.59 30.93
C GLU A 346 -15.78 9.30 31.51
N ARG A 347 -15.57 9.06 32.79
CA ARG A 347 -15.99 7.84 33.52
C ARG A 347 -17.44 7.87 33.96
N SER A 348 -17.88 9.05 34.33
CA SER A 348 -19.28 9.41 34.62
C SER A 348 -19.48 10.90 34.31
N PRO A 349 -20.70 11.41 34.24
CA PRO A 349 -20.94 12.81 33.92
C PRO A 349 -20.10 13.76 34.77
N GLY A 350 -19.19 14.48 34.13
CA GLY A 350 -18.28 15.44 34.78
C GLY A 350 -17.10 14.84 35.54
N VAL A 351 -16.88 13.53 35.51
CA VAL A 351 -15.72 12.85 36.13
C VAL A 351 -14.81 12.32 35.05
N TYR A 352 -13.55 12.69 35.10
CA TYR A 352 -12.54 12.34 34.10
C TYR A 352 -11.45 11.47 34.68
N GLY A 353 -10.94 10.56 33.88
CA GLY A 353 -9.85 9.67 34.23
C GLY A 353 -8.96 9.33 33.03
N LEU A 354 -7.87 8.61 33.29
CA LEU A 354 -7.01 8.09 32.24
C LEU A 354 -7.65 6.87 31.59
N ARG A 355 -7.55 6.74 30.28
CA ARG A 355 -8.01 5.58 29.53
C ARG A 355 -7.14 4.36 29.90
N GLY A 356 -7.74 3.16 29.99
CA GLY A 356 -7.06 1.94 30.43
C GLY A 356 -6.74 1.90 31.94
N GLY A 357 -7.27 2.84 32.75
CA GLY A 357 -7.10 2.81 34.21
C GLY A 357 -8.05 1.83 34.89
N PRO A 358 -7.86 1.55 36.23
CA PRO A 358 -8.77 0.74 37.01
C PRO A 358 -10.20 1.31 36.90
N GLY A 359 -11.14 0.51 36.39
CA GLY A 359 -12.53 0.91 36.07
C GLY A 359 -12.93 0.71 34.61
N ASP A 360 -11.98 0.47 33.68
CA ASP A 360 -12.30 0.21 32.28
C ASP A 360 -12.87 -1.21 32.02
N GLY A 361 -12.79 -2.11 33.00
CA GLY A 361 -13.33 -3.49 32.92
C GLY A 361 -14.86 -3.62 33.06
N GLU A 362 -15.58 -2.54 33.37
CA GLU A 362 -17.04 -2.57 33.59
C GLU A 362 -17.87 -1.68 32.65
N SER A 363 -17.30 -1.05 31.62
CA SER A 363 -18.13 -0.43 30.59
C SER A 363 -18.67 -1.53 29.67
N GLU A 364 -19.84 -2.07 30.03
CA GLU A 364 -20.61 -2.99 29.17
C GLU A 364 -20.63 -2.44 27.76
N SER A 365 -20.11 -3.24 26.81
CA SER A 365 -20.24 -2.97 25.37
C SER A 365 -21.71 -2.69 25.04
N PRO A 366 -22.04 -1.76 24.14
CA PRO A 366 -23.42 -1.58 23.66
C PRO A 366 -24.08 -2.89 23.20
N ALA A 367 -23.27 -3.88 22.74
CA ALA A 367 -23.73 -5.20 22.38
C ALA A 367 -24.11 -6.07 23.60
N ASP A 368 -23.41 -5.92 24.72
CA ASP A 368 -23.72 -6.65 25.96
C ASP A 368 -24.94 -6.05 26.66
N ARG A 369 -25.08 -4.72 26.60
CA ARG A 369 -26.29 -4.02 27.03
C ARG A 369 -27.52 -4.47 26.25
N ALA A 370 -27.44 -4.56 24.93
CA ALA A 370 -28.51 -5.07 24.09
C ALA A 370 -28.85 -6.55 24.37
N ARG A 371 -27.83 -7.38 24.64
CA ARG A 371 -28.03 -8.80 25.03
C ARG A 371 -28.67 -8.93 26.40
N ARG A 372 -28.34 -8.06 27.36
CA ARG A 372 -28.94 -8.07 28.71
C ARG A 372 -30.39 -7.59 28.66
N GLU A 373 -30.70 -6.52 27.89
CA GLU A 373 -32.08 -6.04 27.69
C GLU A 373 -32.96 -7.06 26.96
N SER A 374 -32.42 -7.82 26.02
CA SER A 374 -33.16 -8.89 25.35
C SER A 374 -33.43 -10.10 26.26
N ARG A 375 -32.53 -10.43 27.23
CA ARG A 375 -32.75 -11.50 28.24
C ARG A 375 -33.78 -11.11 29.29
N THR A 376 -33.83 -9.84 29.71
CA THR A 376 -34.83 -9.40 30.69
C THR A 376 -36.25 -9.30 30.11
N ARG A 377 -36.42 -9.10 28.81
CA ARG A 377 -37.73 -9.13 28.15
C ARG A 377 -38.26 -10.53 27.82
N GLY A 378 -37.42 -11.57 27.93
CA GLY A 378 -37.80 -12.98 27.65
C GLY A 378 -38.34 -13.78 28.85
N HIS A 379 -38.37 -13.22 30.07
CA HIS A 379 -38.83 -13.92 31.29
C HIS A 379 -40.14 -13.39 31.86
N GLY A 380 -40.91 -12.66 31.08
CA GLY A 380 -42.21 -12.12 31.46
C GLY A 380 -43.31 -12.54 30.49
N ARG A 381 -43.49 -13.85 30.29
CA ARG A 381 -44.75 -14.46 29.76
C ARG A 381 -44.88 -15.86 30.28
#